data_db7a6c808ded41c9b5dd241e7a7a96a0
#
_entry.id   db7a6c808ded41c9b5dd241e7a7a96a0
#
_cell.length_a   1.000
_cell.length_b   1.000
_cell.length_c   1.000
_cell.angle_alpha   90.00
_cell.angle_beta   90.00
_cell.angle_gamma   90.00
#
_symmetry.space_group_name_H-M   'P 1'
#
loop_
_entity.id
_entity.type
_entity.pdbx_description
1 polymer ?
#
loop_
_entity_poly.entity_id
_entity_poly.type
_entity_poly.pdbx_seq_one_letter_code
_entity_poly.pdbx_strand_id
1 'polypeptide(L)'
;MFMQEGSLFDGCPCSGCNLPRFVLPLLLGLLADGPQHGYQLLQRLRDFPTLRDTPPDQAGMYRLLKQMEDNGLVRGEQGPGRTVSKRSFTLTVRGQACLSTWAGTLGRYQEDIACIVRFLRRGQDVDSLP
;
A
#
# COMPACT_ATOMS: atom_id res chain seq x y z
N MET A 1 3.09 18.48 -0.96
CA MET A 1 2.20 19.38 -1.67
C MET A 1 1.57 18.68 -2.86
N PHE A 2 0.31 18.72 -2.95
CA PHE A 2 -0.39 17.96 -3.97
C PHE A 2 -1.15 18.84 -4.98
N MET A 3 -1.05 20.13 -4.84
CA MET A 3 -1.69 21.01 -5.80
C MET A 3 -0.88 21.02 -7.06
N GLN A 4 -1.52 20.73 -8.14
CA GLN A 4 -0.90 20.62 -9.44
C GLN A 4 -1.47 21.68 -10.35
N GLU A 5 -0.69 22.01 -11.36
CA GLU A 5 -1.18 22.86 -12.43
C GLU A 5 -2.03 22.02 -13.35
N GLY A 6 -2.92 22.66 -14.06
CA GLY A 6 -3.82 21.98 -14.91
C GLY A 6 -5.17 21.80 -14.24
N SER A 7 -5.69 20.61 -14.26
CA SER A 7 -7.00 20.37 -13.70
C SER A 7 -7.03 20.66 -12.22
N LEU A 8 -8.12 21.23 -11.75
CA LEU A 8 -8.32 21.50 -10.34
C LEU A 8 -8.23 20.21 -9.53
N PHE A 9 -8.61 19.08 -10.10
CA PHE A 9 -8.67 17.81 -9.37
C PHE A 9 -7.45 16.94 -9.58
N ASP A 10 -6.54 17.32 -10.46
CA ASP A 10 -5.31 16.56 -10.65
C ASP A 10 -4.46 16.67 -9.40
N GLY A 11 -3.98 15.53 -8.91
CA GLY A 11 -3.15 15.50 -7.72
C GLY A 11 -3.90 15.74 -6.44
N CYS A 12 -5.18 16.00 -6.51
CA CYS A 12 -5.99 16.14 -5.31
C CYS A 12 -6.26 14.75 -4.72
N PRO A 13 -6.21 14.63 -3.37
CA PRO A 13 -6.53 13.33 -2.75
C PRO A 13 -7.92 12.81 -3.09
N CYS A 14 -8.84 13.67 -3.51
CA CYS A 14 -10.19 13.23 -3.86
C CYS A 14 -10.21 12.30 -5.06
N SER A 15 -9.16 12.27 -5.85
CA SER A 15 -9.05 11.38 -7.00
C SER A 15 -8.61 9.98 -6.62
N GLY A 16 -8.29 9.75 -5.34
CA GLY A 16 -7.83 8.44 -4.89
C GLY A 16 -6.34 8.24 -5.02
N CYS A 17 -5.58 9.29 -5.25
CA CYS A 17 -4.14 9.17 -5.47
C CYS A 17 -3.36 8.81 -4.21
N ASN A 18 -4.03 8.77 -3.05
CA ASN A 18 -3.38 8.36 -1.81
C ASN A 18 -3.29 6.85 -1.64
N LEU A 19 -3.98 6.09 -2.46
CA LEU A 19 -3.98 4.65 -2.33
C LEU A 19 -2.60 4.01 -2.41
N PRO A 20 -1.65 4.52 -3.21
CA PRO A 20 -0.30 3.94 -3.23
C PRO A 20 0.42 3.98 -1.90
N ARG A 21 -0.02 4.81 -0.95
CA ARG A 21 0.58 4.84 0.38
C ARG A 21 0.39 3.52 1.13
N PHE A 22 -0.50 2.69 0.66
CA PHE A 22 -0.76 1.41 1.31
C PHE A 22 0.10 0.28 0.77
N VAL A 23 1.12 0.60 -0.02
CA VAL A 23 2.03 -0.43 -0.53
C VAL A 23 2.74 -1.14 0.62
N LEU A 24 3.14 -0.40 1.66
CA LEU A 24 3.82 -1.02 2.81
C LEU A 24 2.97 -2.10 3.47
N PRO A 25 1.73 -1.81 3.92
CA PRO A 25 0.93 -2.87 4.53
C PRO A 25 0.60 -4.00 3.55
N LEU A 26 0.48 -3.70 2.26
CA LEU A 26 0.24 -4.76 1.28
C LEU A 26 1.44 -5.67 1.15
N LEU A 27 2.66 -5.12 1.16
CA LEU A 27 3.86 -5.95 1.14
C LEU A 27 3.94 -6.84 2.37
N LEU A 28 3.63 -6.29 3.54
CA LEU A 28 3.61 -7.09 4.76
C LEU A 28 2.63 -8.24 4.63
N GLY A 29 1.44 -7.96 4.10
CA GLY A 29 0.42 -8.99 3.92
C GLY A 29 0.83 -10.06 2.94
N LEU A 30 1.46 -9.65 1.84
CA LEU A 30 1.94 -10.63 0.86
C LEU A 30 3.01 -11.53 1.43
N LEU A 31 3.90 -10.96 2.26
CA LEU A 31 4.97 -11.73 2.86
C LEU A 31 4.50 -12.63 4.01
N ALA A 32 3.29 -12.39 4.51
CA ALA A 32 2.72 -13.28 5.49
C ALA A 32 2.46 -14.67 4.93
N ASP A 33 2.37 -14.79 3.60
CA ASP A 33 2.18 -16.09 2.95
C ASP A 33 3.48 -16.91 2.88
N GLY A 34 4.60 -16.29 3.19
CA GLY A 34 5.88 -16.97 3.14
C GLY A 34 6.92 -16.19 2.37
N PRO A 35 8.13 -16.70 2.31
CA PRO A 35 9.22 -16.01 1.59
C PRO A 35 8.89 -15.84 0.13
N GLN A 36 9.24 -14.69 -0.43
CA GLN A 36 8.98 -14.40 -1.84
C GLN A 36 10.11 -13.53 -2.39
N HIS A 37 10.36 -13.71 -3.67
CA HIS A 37 11.33 -12.88 -4.38
C HIS A 37 10.74 -11.51 -4.68
N GLY A 38 11.61 -10.52 -4.78
CA GLY A 38 11.16 -9.16 -5.07
C GLY A 38 10.32 -9.08 -6.33
N TYR A 39 10.69 -9.83 -7.35
CA TYR A 39 9.93 -9.81 -8.60
C TYR A 39 8.50 -10.33 -8.39
N GLN A 40 8.37 -11.39 -7.60
CA GLN A 40 7.04 -11.94 -7.31
C GLN A 40 6.19 -10.93 -6.55
N LEU A 41 6.81 -10.25 -5.59
CA LEU A 41 6.11 -9.22 -4.84
C LEU A 41 5.61 -8.10 -5.75
N LEU A 42 6.46 -7.69 -6.70
CA LEU A 42 6.08 -6.63 -7.62
C LEU A 42 4.89 -7.06 -8.48
N GLN A 43 4.92 -8.29 -8.98
CA GLN A 43 3.82 -8.80 -9.80
C GLN A 43 2.53 -8.85 -9.00
N ARG A 44 2.60 -9.34 -7.78
CA ARG A 44 1.40 -9.45 -6.94
C ARG A 44 0.85 -8.09 -6.57
N LEU A 45 1.72 -7.10 -6.33
CA LEU A 45 1.26 -5.75 -6.07
C LEU A 45 0.52 -5.17 -7.26
N ARG A 46 1.04 -5.39 -8.46
CA ARG A 46 0.44 -4.86 -9.67
C ARG A 46 -0.94 -5.44 -9.94
N ASP A 47 -1.17 -6.66 -9.46
CA ASP A 47 -2.47 -7.29 -9.62
C ASP A 47 -3.49 -6.86 -8.57
N PHE A 48 -3.05 -6.10 -7.57
CA PHE A 48 -3.96 -5.68 -6.51
C PHE A 48 -4.91 -4.62 -7.04
N PRO A 49 -6.22 -4.79 -6.84
CA PRO A 49 -7.20 -3.87 -7.45
C PRO A 49 -7.00 -2.41 -7.06
N THR A 50 -6.60 -2.14 -5.82
CA THR A 50 -6.43 -0.77 -5.36
C THR A 50 -5.21 -0.09 -5.96
N LEU A 51 -4.29 -0.86 -6.56
CA LEU A 51 -3.09 -0.32 -7.17
C LEU A 51 -3.09 -0.44 -8.68
N ARG A 52 -4.21 -0.88 -9.25
CA ARG A 52 -4.26 -1.16 -10.69
C ARG A 52 -3.98 0.07 -11.53
N ASP A 53 -4.54 1.21 -11.13
CA ASP A 53 -4.41 2.43 -11.90
C ASP A 53 -3.07 3.13 -11.65
N THR A 54 -2.49 2.95 -10.48
CA THR A 54 -1.22 3.57 -10.12
C THR A 54 -0.32 2.53 -9.48
N PRO A 55 0.13 1.54 -10.26
CA PRO A 55 0.98 0.51 -9.70
C PRO A 55 2.34 1.08 -9.30
N PRO A 56 2.95 0.52 -8.26
CA PRO A 56 4.28 0.98 -7.87
C PRO A 56 5.30 0.65 -8.96
N ASP A 57 6.26 1.52 -9.12
CA ASP A 57 7.37 1.21 -10.01
C ASP A 57 8.37 0.34 -9.28
N GLN A 58 9.19 -0.35 -10.07
CA GLN A 58 10.13 -1.32 -9.52
C GLN A 58 11.10 -0.65 -8.54
N ALA A 59 11.66 0.48 -8.93
CA ALA A 59 12.64 1.16 -8.09
C ALA A 59 12.03 1.60 -6.76
N GLY A 60 10.81 2.12 -6.81
CA GLY A 60 10.12 2.55 -5.60
C GLY A 60 9.85 1.41 -4.65
N MET A 61 9.43 0.27 -5.20
CA MET A 61 9.16 -0.89 -4.37
C MET A 61 10.44 -1.40 -3.71
N TYR A 62 11.55 -1.46 -4.47
CA TYR A 62 12.79 -1.95 -3.88
C TYR A 62 13.36 -1.01 -2.84
N ARG A 63 13.16 0.31 -3.03
CA ARG A 63 13.54 1.26 -1.98
C ARG A 63 12.74 1.02 -0.71
N LEU A 64 11.46 0.76 -0.86
CA LEU A 64 10.61 0.49 0.28
C LEU A 64 11.01 -0.80 0.98
N LEU A 65 11.29 -1.85 0.21
CA LEU A 65 11.76 -3.11 0.79
C LEU A 65 13.06 -2.90 1.56
N LYS A 66 13.95 -2.07 1.04
CA LYS A 66 15.19 -1.75 1.73
C LYS A 66 14.92 -1.05 3.05
N GLN A 67 14.00 -0.10 3.06
CA GLN A 67 13.61 0.57 4.30
C GLN A 67 13.01 -0.41 5.29
N MET A 68 12.19 -1.32 4.80
CA MET A 68 11.59 -2.35 5.67
C MET A 68 12.66 -3.24 6.26
N GLU A 69 13.66 -3.58 5.46
CA GLU A 69 14.78 -4.39 5.95
C GLU A 69 15.58 -3.63 7.00
N ASP A 70 15.87 -2.35 6.73
CA ASP A 70 16.61 -1.52 7.67
C ASP A 70 15.87 -1.35 8.99
N ASN A 71 14.55 -1.37 8.94
CA ASN A 71 13.71 -1.24 10.14
C ASN A 71 13.39 -2.57 10.80
N GLY A 72 13.94 -3.66 10.28
CA GLY A 72 13.76 -4.96 10.89
C GLY A 72 12.43 -5.63 10.63
N LEU A 73 11.67 -5.15 9.66
CA LEU A 73 10.36 -5.72 9.34
C LEU A 73 10.47 -6.94 8.43
N VAL A 74 11.47 -6.97 7.58
CA VAL A 74 11.75 -8.09 6.71
C VAL A 74 13.21 -8.42 6.73
N ARG A 75 13.54 -9.65 6.35
CA ARG A 75 14.91 -10.09 6.16
C ARG A 75 15.08 -10.47 4.71
N GLY A 76 16.05 -9.84 4.05
CA GLY A 76 16.37 -10.13 2.67
C GLY A 76 17.54 -11.06 2.59
N GLU A 77 17.46 -12.04 1.69
CA GLU A 77 18.53 -12.98 1.47
C GLU A 77 18.86 -13.02 -0.01
N GLN A 78 20.16 -12.97 -0.30
CA GLN A 78 20.62 -13.01 -1.67
C GLN A 78 20.53 -14.45 -2.15
N GLY A 79 19.80 -14.65 -3.25
CA GLY A 79 19.75 -15.97 -3.87
C GLY A 79 20.93 -16.20 -4.79
N PRO A 80 20.90 -17.29 -5.55
CA PRO A 80 21.93 -17.53 -6.57
C PRO A 80 21.90 -16.38 -7.57
N GLY A 81 23.05 -15.84 -7.87
CA GLY A 81 23.12 -14.65 -8.69
C GLY A 81 23.05 -13.41 -7.82
N ARG A 82 23.28 -12.27 -8.45
CA ARG A 82 23.45 -11.04 -7.70
C ARG A 82 22.45 -9.95 -8.09
N THR A 83 21.39 -10.34 -8.78
CA THR A 83 20.38 -9.37 -9.16
C THR A 83 19.43 -9.12 -8.01
N VAL A 84 18.97 -7.89 -7.88
CA VAL A 84 18.03 -7.52 -6.82
C VAL A 84 16.75 -8.33 -6.92
N SER A 85 16.30 -8.61 -8.13
CA SER A 85 15.06 -9.34 -8.33
C SER A 85 15.10 -10.77 -7.80
N LYS A 86 16.30 -11.29 -7.54
CA LYS A 86 16.45 -12.65 -7.02
C LYS A 86 16.63 -12.70 -5.51
N ARG A 87 16.62 -11.55 -4.86
CA ARG A 87 16.64 -11.56 -3.40
C ARG A 87 15.29 -12.06 -2.90
N SER A 88 15.36 -12.91 -1.89
CA SER A 88 14.16 -13.43 -1.24
C SER A 88 13.93 -12.64 0.04
N PHE A 89 12.69 -12.31 0.30
CA PHE A 89 12.32 -11.53 1.48
C PHE A 89 11.41 -12.35 2.37
N THR A 90 11.66 -12.28 3.67
CA THR A 90 10.91 -13.03 4.68
C THR A 90 10.45 -12.06 5.75
N LEU A 91 9.21 -12.21 6.17
CA LEU A 91 8.65 -11.38 7.23
C LEU A 91 9.29 -11.78 8.56
N THR A 92 9.72 -10.80 9.33
CA THR A 92 10.26 -11.05 10.68
C THR A 92 9.14 -11.02 11.71
N VAL A 93 9.48 -11.39 12.95
CA VAL A 93 8.52 -11.27 14.06
C VAL A 93 8.05 -9.83 14.20
N ARG A 94 8.99 -8.89 14.07
CA ARG A 94 8.63 -7.48 14.13
C ARG A 94 7.73 -7.07 12.96
N GLY A 95 7.99 -7.62 11.78
CA GLY A 95 7.14 -7.39 10.63
C GLY A 95 5.74 -7.93 10.83
N GLN A 96 5.64 -9.10 11.46
CA GLN A 96 4.33 -9.69 11.77
C GLN A 96 3.55 -8.80 12.72
N ALA A 97 4.24 -8.25 13.73
CA ALA A 97 3.58 -7.33 14.67
C ALA A 97 3.13 -6.05 13.96
N CYS A 98 3.96 -5.55 13.05
CA CYS A 98 3.63 -4.37 12.27
C CYS A 98 2.41 -4.63 11.39
N LEU A 99 2.34 -5.80 10.77
CA LEU A 99 1.20 -6.20 9.96
C LEU A 99 -0.09 -6.17 10.80
N SER A 100 -0.05 -6.76 11.98
CA SER A 100 -1.22 -6.77 12.85
C SER A 100 -1.64 -5.36 13.23
N THR A 101 -0.70 -4.48 13.51
CA THR A 101 -0.99 -3.10 13.82
C THR A 101 -1.65 -2.40 12.63
N TRP A 102 -1.12 -2.63 11.42
CA TRP A 102 -1.68 -2.05 10.22
C TRP A 102 -3.11 -2.51 9.98
N ALA A 103 -3.37 -3.82 10.18
CA ALA A 103 -4.71 -4.34 9.99
C ALA A 103 -5.70 -3.64 10.92
N GLY A 104 -5.32 -3.45 12.18
CA GLY A 104 -6.17 -2.75 13.13
C GLY A 104 -6.37 -1.28 12.77
N THR A 105 -5.29 -0.61 12.38
CA THR A 105 -5.35 0.79 12.01
C THR A 105 -6.24 1.01 10.80
N LEU A 106 -6.06 0.18 9.77
CA LEU A 106 -6.87 0.31 8.57
C LEU A 106 -8.33 -0.03 8.85
N GLY A 107 -8.57 -0.98 9.76
CA GLY A 107 -9.94 -1.29 10.16
C GLY A 107 -10.62 -0.08 10.80
N ARG A 108 -9.90 0.65 11.68
CA ARG A 108 -10.43 1.86 12.27
C ARG A 108 -10.65 2.95 11.23
N TYR A 109 -9.71 3.10 10.30
CA TYR A 109 -9.88 4.06 9.21
C TYR A 109 -11.12 3.73 8.39
N GLN A 110 -11.35 2.45 8.16
CA GLN A 110 -12.53 2.02 7.41
C GLN A 110 -13.81 2.48 8.10
N GLU A 111 -13.89 2.32 9.42
CA GLU A 111 -15.05 2.76 10.17
C GLU A 111 -15.19 4.26 10.17
N ASP A 112 -14.07 4.97 10.33
CA ASP A 112 -14.08 6.42 10.32
C ASP A 112 -14.51 6.95 8.96
N ILE A 113 -13.98 6.35 7.91
CA ILE A 113 -14.33 6.75 6.55
C ILE A 113 -15.80 6.47 6.29
N ALA A 114 -16.31 5.34 6.76
CA ALA A 114 -17.73 5.03 6.59
C ALA A 114 -18.59 6.10 7.25
N CYS A 115 -18.18 6.57 8.41
CA CYS A 115 -18.88 7.63 9.11
C CYS A 115 -18.87 8.92 8.30
N ILE A 116 -17.70 9.26 7.77
CA ILE A 116 -17.56 10.46 6.96
C ILE A 116 -18.41 10.37 5.70
N VAL A 117 -18.39 9.21 5.05
CA VAL A 117 -19.16 9.01 3.83
C VAL A 117 -20.66 9.18 4.11
N ARG A 118 -21.14 8.61 5.21
CA ARG A 118 -22.55 8.75 5.57
C ARG A 118 -22.90 10.21 5.78
N PHE A 119 -22.01 10.95 6.44
CA PHE A 119 -22.25 12.37 6.69
C PHE A 119 -22.32 13.15 5.37
N LEU A 120 -21.39 12.87 4.46
CA LEU A 120 -21.34 13.57 3.18
C LEU A 120 -22.55 13.22 2.31
N ARG A 121 -22.94 11.96 2.33
CA ARG A 121 -24.09 11.52 1.54
C ARG A 121 -25.39 12.06 2.08
N ARG A 122 -25.45 12.34 3.36
CA ARG A 122 -26.62 12.98 3.93
C ARG A 122 -26.90 14.31 3.24
N GLY A 123 -25.83 15.09 2.99
CA GLY A 123 -26.00 16.34 2.26
C GLY A 123 -26.47 16.13 0.84
N GLN A 124 -25.95 15.09 0.20
CA GLN A 124 -26.39 14.76 -1.17
C GLN A 124 -27.83 14.30 -1.21
N ASP A 125 -28.23 13.51 -0.21
CA ASP A 125 -29.61 13.03 -0.13
C ASP A 125 -30.58 14.18 -0.02
N VAL A 126 -30.23 15.20 0.78
CA VAL A 126 -31.06 16.38 0.88
C VAL A 126 -31.18 17.09 -0.48
N ASP A 127 -30.06 17.18 -1.19
CA ASP A 127 -30.06 17.83 -2.50
C ASP A 127 -30.78 16.99 -3.54
N SER A 128 -30.68 15.68 -3.42
CA SER A 128 -31.28 14.78 -4.41
C SER A 128 -32.76 14.55 -4.15
N LEU A 129 -33.27 14.95 -3.01
CA LEU A 129 -34.66 14.78 -2.71
C LEU A 129 -35.50 15.68 -3.63
N PRO A 130 -36.56 15.15 -4.15
CA PRO A 130 -37.43 15.95 -5.02
C PRO A 130 -38.05 17.12 -4.30
#